data_59bf46b5ea522da9d73fd90be5b301d9
#
_entry.id   59bf46b5ea522da9d73fd90be5b301d9
#
_cell.length_a   1.000
_cell.length_b   1.000
_cell.length_c   1.000
_cell.angle_alpha   90.00
_cell.angle_beta   90.00
_cell.angle_gamma   90.00
#
_symmetry.space_group_name_H-M   'P 1'
#
loop_
_entity.id
_entity.type
_entity.pdbx_description
1 polymer ?
#
loop_
_entity_poly.entity_id
_entity_poly.type
_entity_poly.pdbx_seq_one_letter_code
_entity_poly.pdbx_strand_id
1 'polypeptide(L)'
;FSSIHDCCSIAKFCNYDVTKVRYYHDGDYYEPHTDKTVQFLGFSYFYREPKKFEGGELIFPKYDYTFSCDNNSLIMMPGWVEHGVSKVSIKDSDYFDGYGRYAITSFFSNKDKKETE
;
A
#
# COMPACT_ATOMS: atom_id res chain seq x y z
N PHE A 1 7.83 -10.58 10.52
CA PHE A 1 7.20 -9.26 10.80
C PHE A 1 6.82 -9.10 12.26
N SER A 2 6.30 -10.16 12.89
CA SER A 2 5.77 -10.06 14.26
C SER A 2 6.82 -9.70 15.30
N SER A 3 8.11 -9.88 15.02
CA SER A 3 9.21 -9.54 15.92
C SER A 3 9.76 -8.13 15.73
N ILE A 4 9.29 -7.38 14.72
CA ILE A 4 9.83 -6.06 14.38
C ILE A 4 9.27 -4.98 15.31
N HIS A 5 7.99 -5.03 15.60
CA HIS A 5 7.30 -4.05 16.42
C HIS A 5 6.08 -4.68 17.07
N ASP A 6 5.67 -4.17 18.23
CA ASP A 6 4.52 -4.72 18.96
C ASP A 6 3.24 -4.73 18.13
N CYS A 7 3.00 -3.69 17.33
CA CYS A 7 1.81 -3.66 16.47
C CYS A 7 1.83 -4.75 15.40
N CYS A 8 3.01 -5.24 15.02
CA CYS A 8 3.14 -6.30 14.03
C CYS A 8 2.87 -7.70 14.63
N SER A 9 2.75 -7.80 15.95
CA SER A 9 2.45 -9.08 16.62
C SER A 9 1.07 -9.61 16.22
N ILE A 10 0.18 -8.74 15.78
CA ILE A 10 -1.15 -9.14 15.30
C ILE A 10 -1.05 -10.09 14.10
N ALA A 11 0.04 -10.01 13.34
CA ALA A 11 0.25 -10.88 12.18
C ALA A 11 0.34 -12.36 12.55
N LYS A 12 0.73 -12.68 13.80
CA LYS A 12 0.77 -14.06 14.29
C LYS A 12 -0.57 -14.74 14.26
N PHE A 13 -1.64 -13.97 14.41
CA PHE A 13 -2.99 -14.49 14.50
C PHE A 13 -3.70 -14.54 13.15
N CYS A 14 -3.03 -14.10 12.09
CA CYS A 14 -3.58 -14.12 10.76
C CYS A 14 -3.31 -15.47 10.11
N ASN A 15 -4.34 -16.08 9.53
CA ASN A 15 -4.26 -17.38 8.86
C ASN A 15 -4.53 -17.30 7.36
N TYR A 16 -4.66 -16.10 6.82
CA TYR A 16 -4.98 -15.88 5.42
C TYR A 16 -4.28 -14.61 4.94
N ASP A 17 -3.69 -14.69 3.77
CA ASP A 17 -3.07 -13.51 3.15
C ASP A 17 -3.40 -13.44 1.66
N VAL A 18 -3.45 -12.22 1.16
CA VAL A 18 -3.58 -11.92 -0.26
C VAL A 18 -2.53 -10.88 -0.60
N THR A 19 -1.79 -11.12 -1.65
CA THR A 19 -0.80 -10.17 -2.15
C THR A 19 -1.23 -9.65 -3.51
N LYS A 20 -1.23 -8.33 -3.67
CA LYS A 20 -1.57 -7.66 -4.92
C LYS A 20 -0.43 -6.78 -5.37
N VAL A 21 -0.16 -6.81 -6.67
CA VAL A 21 0.80 -5.90 -7.32
C VAL A 21 0.00 -4.88 -8.11
N ARG A 22 0.30 -3.60 -7.88
CA ARG A 22 -0.38 -2.49 -8.57
C ARG A 22 0.62 -1.55 -9.19
N TYR A 23 0.25 -1.04 -10.36
CA TYR A 23 0.99 0.02 -11.03
C TYR A 23 0.07 1.22 -11.20
N TYR A 24 0.55 2.38 -10.77
CA TYR A 24 -0.17 3.65 -10.92
C TYR A 24 0.47 4.47 -12.02
N HIS A 25 -0.31 4.76 -13.04
CA HIS A 25 0.07 5.65 -14.14
C HIS A 25 -0.43 7.07 -13.87
N ASP A 26 -0.17 7.98 -14.80
CA ASP A 26 -0.64 9.36 -14.72
C ASP A 26 -2.15 9.41 -14.50
N GLY A 27 -2.57 10.17 -13.49
CA GLY A 27 -3.97 10.32 -13.13
C GLY A 27 -4.52 9.29 -12.16
N ASP A 28 -3.80 8.22 -11.89
CA ASP A 28 -4.27 7.17 -10.98
C ASP A 28 -4.16 7.59 -9.52
N TYR A 29 -5.14 7.20 -8.74
CA TYR A 29 -5.22 7.50 -7.31
C TYR A 29 -6.10 6.45 -6.61
N TYR A 30 -6.15 6.51 -5.30
CA TYR A 30 -7.04 5.66 -4.52
C TYR A 30 -7.71 6.49 -3.42
N GLU A 31 -9.05 6.50 -3.42
CA GLU A 31 -9.82 7.24 -2.41
C GLU A 31 -9.50 6.76 -1.00
N PRO A 32 -9.48 7.65 0.00
CA PRO A 32 -9.32 7.24 1.39
C PRO A 32 -10.39 6.23 1.80
N HIS A 33 -9.96 5.15 2.42
CA HIS A 33 -10.83 4.03 2.83
C HIS A 33 -10.21 3.28 4.00
N THR A 34 -10.99 2.38 4.58
CA THR A 34 -10.51 1.40 5.55
C THR A 34 -10.71 0.00 4.98
N ASP A 35 -9.85 -0.93 5.36
CA ASP A 35 -9.95 -2.33 4.96
C ASP A 35 -10.54 -3.14 6.12
N LYS A 36 -11.87 -3.11 6.23
CA LYS A 36 -12.60 -3.64 7.40
C LYS A 36 -12.38 -5.12 7.67
N THR A 37 -12.13 -5.90 6.63
CA THR A 37 -11.94 -7.36 6.76
C THR A 37 -10.47 -7.75 6.89
N VAL A 38 -9.57 -6.77 6.80
CA VAL A 38 -8.14 -6.98 6.87
C VAL A 38 -7.64 -6.50 8.23
N GLN A 39 -6.89 -7.35 8.92
CA GLN A 39 -6.37 -7.01 10.23
C GLN A 39 -5.07 -6.23 10.15
N PHE A 40 -4.24 -6.56 9.15
CA PHE A 40 -2.93 -5.95 9.01
C PHE A 40 -2.55 -5.83 7.54
N LEU A 41 -1.85 -4.74 7.20
CA LEU A 41 -1.40 -4.45 5.84
C LEU A 41 0.10 -4.22 5.81
N GLY A 42 0.74 -4.69 4.75
CA GLY A 42 2.12 -4.35 4.43
C GLY A 42 2.17 -3.78 3.01
N PHE A 43 2.79 -2.62 2.85
CA PHE A 43 2.97 -1.97 1.55
C PHE A 43 4.46 -1.84 1.23
N SER A 44 4.87 -2.40 0.10
CA SER A 44 6.22 -2.21 -0.44
C SER A 44 6.13 -1.34 -1.69
N TYR A 45 6.96 -0.31 -1.78
CA TYR A 45 6.92 0.67 -2.85
C TYR A 45 8.18 0.64 -3.68
N PHE A 46 8.00 0.75 -4.99
CA PHE A 46 9.10 0.73 -5.95
C PHE A 46 8.82 1.70 -7.09
N TYR A 47 9.86 2.27 -7.64
CA TYR A 47 9.77 2.99 -8.89
C TYR A 47 11.08 2.88 -9.67
N ARG A 48 10.97 3.05 -10.98
CA ARG A 48 12.12 3.08 -11.87
C ARG A 48 12.88 4.40 -11.67
N GLU A 49 14.17 4.33 -11.47
CA GLU A 49 15.01 5.51 -11.34
C GLU A 49 15.52 6.00 -12.72
N PRO A 50 15.69 7.32 -12.89
CA PRO A 50 15.38 8.36 -11.93
C PRO A 50 13.87 8.52 -11.75
N LYS A 51 13.43 9.01 -10.58
CA LYS A 51 12.00 9.21 -10.31
C LYS A 51 11.41 10.23 -11.27
N LYS A 52 10.38 9.84 -12.02
CA LYS A 52 9.73 10.70 -13.02
C LYS A 52 8.24 10.87 -12.79
N PHE A 53 7.77 10.64 -11.57
CA PHE A 53 6.38 10.94 -11.21
C PHE A 53 6.33 11.80 -9.95
N GLU A 54 5.24 12.54 -9.81
CA GLU A 54 4.89 13.26 -8.60
C GLU A 54 3.60 12.69 -8.03
N GLY A 55 3.33 12.95 -6.75
CA GLY A 55 2.17 12.36 -6.07
C GLY A 55 2.38 10.89 -5.75
N GLY A 56 1.29 10.13 -5.71
CA GLY A 56 1.35 8.72 -5.33
C GLY A 56 1.71 8.51 -3.87
N GLU A 57 1.50 9.52 -3.04
CA GLU A 57 1.80 9.47 -1.63
C GLU A 57 0.70 8.72 -0.87
N LEU A 58 1.09 8.00 0.17
CA LEU A 58 0.14 7.37 1.07
C LEU A 58 -0.36 8.42 2.05
N ILE A 59 -1.66 8.71 2.02
CA ILE A 59 -2.27 9.75 2.82
C ILE A 59 -3.12 9.16 3.94
N PHE A 60 -3.06 9.81 5.11
CA PHE A 60 -3.82 9.43 6.30
C PHE A 60 -4.65 10.64 6.75
N PRO A 61 -5.86 10.82 6.20
CA PRO A 61 -6.62 12.06 6.42
C PRO A 61 -6.93 12.35 7.89
N LYS A 62 -7.22 11.30 8.68
CA LYS A 62 -7.56 11.47 10.09
C LYS A 62 -6.41 11.95 10.95
N TYR A 63 -5.19 11.75 10.49
CA TYR A 63 -3.98 12.10 11.23
C TYR A 63 -3.23 13.27 10.62
N ASP A 64 -3.79 13.84 9.54
CA ASP A 64 -3.13 14.91 8.77
C ASP A 64 -1.67 14.55 8.45
N TYR A 65 -1.48 13.32 8.01
CA TYR A 65 -0.15 12.76 7.75
C TYR A 65 -0.09 12.21 6.33
N THR A 66 1.05 12.47 5.67
CA THR A 66 1.35 11.97 4.33
C THR A 66 2.69 11.27 4.35
N PHE A 67 2.73 10.05 3.83
CA PHE A 67 3.95 9.27 3.71
C PHE A 67 4.44 9.30 2.27
N SER A 68 5.63 9.86 2.06
CA SER A 68 6.28 9.87 0.76
C SER A 68 6.85 8.48 0.49
N CYS A 69 6.28 7.77 -0.47
CA CYS A 69 6.65 6.38 -0.77
C CYS A 69 8.00 6.33 -1.49
N ASP A 70 9.07 6.29 -0.72
CA ASP A 70 10.43 6.21 -1.26
C ASP A 70 10.68 4.86 -1.92
N ASN A 71 11.60 4.84 -2.89
CA ASN A 71 11.95 3.62 -3.59
C ASN A 71 12.47 2.55 -2.61
N ASN A 72 11.97 1.34 -2.76
CA ASN A 72 12.36 0.22 -1.91
C ASN A 72 12.04 0.45 -0.43
N SER A 73 10.89 1.05 -0.14
CA SER A 73 10.40 1.27 1.22
C SER A 73 9.27 0.30 1.56
N LEU A 74 9.09 0.07 2.85
CA LEU A 74 8.04 -0.79 3.39
C LEU A 74 7.35 -0.05 4.53
N ILE A 75 6.02 -0.04 4.51
CA ILE A 75 5.21 0.44 5.63
C ILE A 75 4.22 -0.65 6.03
N MET A 76 4.01 -0.81 7.33
CA MET A 76 3.05 -1.77 7.87
C MET A 76 2.07 -1.06 8.79
N MET A 77 0.79 -1.44 8.72
CA MET A 77 -0.26 -0.79 9.50
C MET A 77 -1.46 -1.70 9.71
N PRO A 78 -2.27 -1.44 10.76
CA PRO A 78 -3.56 -2.11 10.90
C PRO A 78 -4.53 -1.73 9.78
N GLY A 79 -5.41 -2.66 9.39
CA GLY A 79 -6.36 -2.43 8.30
C GLY A 79 -7.44 -1.39 8.61
N TRP A 80 -7.70 -1.11 9.88
CA TRP A 80 -8.72 -0.14 10.29
C TRP A 80 -8.27 1.32 10.17
N VAL A 81 -7.00 1.57 9.89
CA VAL A 81 -6.49 2.94 9.69
C VAL A 81 -6.93 3.44 8.31
N GLU A 82 -7.63 4.57 8.28
CA GLU A 82 -8.06 5.18 7.03
C GLU A 82 -6.84 5.69 6.25
N HIS A 83 -6.77 5.29 5.00
CA HIS A 83 -5.64 5.64 4.12
C HIS A 83 -6.09 5.73 2.68
N GLY A 84 -5.36 6.48 1.89
CA GLY A 84 -5.57 6.61 0.46
C GLY A 84 -4.26 6.88 -0.25
N VAL A 85 -4.33 7.04 -1.56
CA VAL A 85 -3.16 7.35 -2.40
C VAL A 85 -3.47 8.60 -3.20
N SER A 86 -2.62 9.61 -3.09
CA SER A 86 -2.77 10.84 -3.86
C SER A 86 -2.50 10.58 -5.35
N LYS A 87 -3.07 11.45 -6.19
CA LYS A 87 -2.99 11.29 -7.64
C LYS A 87 -1.54 11.31 -8.12
N VAL A 88 -1.19 10.33 -8.94
CA VAL A 88 0.10 10.25 -9.61
C VAL A 88 0.08 11.16 -10.83
N SER A 89 1.17 11.89 -11.05
CA SER A 89 1.36 12.76 -12.19
C SER A 89 2.65 12.41 -12.92
N ILE A 90 2.55 12.12 -14.21
CA ILE A 90 3.68 11.76 -15.07
C ILE A 90 3.62 12.65 -16.31
N LYS A 91 4.76 13.13 -16.78
CA LYS A 91 4.84 13.92 -18.03
C LYS A 91 4.58 13.02 -19.24
N ASP A 92 3.93 13.56 -20.26
CA ASP A 92 3.62 12.83 -21.50
C ASP A 92 4.83 12.14 -22.11
N SER A 93 5.98 12.79 -22.05
CA SER A 93 7.24 12.25 -22.60
C SER A 93 7.71 10.98 -21.90
N ASP A 94 7.21 10.71 -20.69
CA ASP A 94 7.60 9.56 -19.88
C ASP A 94 6.52 8.46 -19.85
N TYR A 95 5.47 8.60 -20.67
CA TYR A 95 4.39 7.63 -20.70
C TYR A 95 4.85 6.27 -21.25
N PHE A 96 4.24 5.22 -20.70
CA PHE A 96 4.39 3.84 -21.18
C PHE A 96 5.79 3.24 -21.06
N ASP A 97 6.67 3.87 -20.32
CA ASP A 97 8.04 3.39 -20.08
C ASP A 97 8.24 2.84 -18.66
N GLY A 98 7.15 2.65 -17.91
CA GLY A 98 7.22 2.08 -16.57
C GLY A 98 7.70 3.05 -15.49
N TYR A 99 7.54 4.36 -15.70
CA TYR A 99 7.97 5.39 -14.75
C TYR A 99 6.92 5.75 -13.69
N GLY A 100 5.84 4.99 -13.60
CA GLY A 100 4.84 5.19 -12.57
C GLY A 100 5.21 4.57 -11.22
N ARG A 101 4.22 4.49 -10.35
CA ARG A 101 4.39 4.01 -8.99
C ARG A 101 3.99 2.53 -8.89
N TYR A 102 4.88 1.70 -8.41
CA TYR A 102 4.62 0.29 -8.15
C TYR A 102 4.38 0.07 -6.67
N ALA A 103 3.39 -0.73 -6.34
CA ALA A 103 3.12 -1.13 -4.97
C ALA A 103 2.83 -2.63 -4.90
N ILE A 104 3.46 -3.31 -3.94
CA ILE A 104 3.14 -4.68 -3.60
C ILE A 104 2.46 -4.62 -2.24
N THR A 105 1.18 -4.96 -2.19
CA THR A 105 0.40 -4.88 -0.97
C THR A 105 0.06 -6.28 -0.48
N SER A 106 0.38 -6.56 0.77
CA SER A 106 0.02 -7.80 1.44
C SER A 106 -1.07 -7.53 2.46
N PHE A 107 -2.19 -8.25 2.33
CA PHE A 107 -3.36 -8.14 3.20
C PHE A 107 -3.41 -9.37 4.08
N PHE A 108 -3.31 -9.19 5.39
CA PHE A 108 -3.34 -10.28 6.36
C PHE A 108 -4.66 -10.27 7.12
N SER A 109 -5.33 -11.40 7.17
CA SER A 109 -6.63 -11.52 7.83
C SER A 109 -6.82 -12.90 8.47
N ASN A 110 -7.89 -13.01 9.26
CA ASN A 110 -8.38 -14.27 9.77
C ASN A 110 -9.64 -14.65 9.02
N LYS A 111 -9.70 -15.89 8.56
CA LYS A 111 -10.88 -16.45 7.92
C LYS A 111 -11.15 -17.84 8.48
N ASP A 112 -12.43 -18.17 8.59
CA ASP A 112 -12.84 -19.54 8.85
C ASP A 112 -12.45 -20.43 7.66
N LYS A 113 -12.27 -21.73 7.92
CA LYS A 113 -11.96 -22.67 6.85
C LYS A 113 -12.96 -22.63 5.71
N LYS A 114 -14.22 -22.37 6.01
CA LYS A 114 -15.28 -22.24 5.00
C LYS A 114 -15.10 -21.03 4.09
N GLU A 115 -14.50 -19.95 4.59
CA GLU A 115 -14.27 -18.72 3.84
C GLU A 115 -13.04 -18.81 2.95
N THR A 116 -12.11 -19.69 3.29
CA THR A 116 -10.86 -19.88 2.52
C THR A 116 -11.00 -20.89 1.38
N GLU A 117 -12.11 -21.62 1.37
CA GLU A 117 -12.44 -22.54 0.28
C GLU A 117 -13.16 -21.82 -0.85
#